data_acb307b127cc479dcae5daa581d3557a
#
_entry.id   acb307b127cc479dcae5daa581d3557a
#
_cell.length_a   1.000
_cell.length_b   1.000
_cell.length_c   1.000
_cell.angle_alpha   90.00
_cell.angle_beta   90.00
_cell.angle_gamma   90.00
#
_symmetry.space_group_name_H-M   'P 1'
#
loop_
_entity.id
_entity.type
_entity.pdbx_description
1 polymer ?
#
loop_
_entity_poly.entity_id
_entity_poly.type
_entity_poly.pdbx_seq_one_letter_code
_entity_poly.pdbx_strand_id
1 'polypeptide(L)'
;MYEDWGLSKIFERIDHEMQEEAQHADAIIRRVLFLEGTPNMQRDDINVGTDVVSCLKADLALEYEVREKLAKGVKLCEDKGDYITRDLLRQQMSDTEEDHTYWLEKQLRLIELIGLPNYIQSQM
;
A
#
# COMPACT_ATOMS: atom_id res chain seq x y z
N MET A 1 -5.28 -8.01 -13.89
CA MET A 1 -5.20 -6.97 -14.93
C MET A 1 -3.78 -6.84 -15.49
N TYR A 2 -2.76 -6.44 -14.73
CA TYR A 2 -1.39 -6.26 -15.26
C TYR A 2 -0.83 -7.51 -15.94
N GLU A 3 -1.01 -8.69 -15.35
CA GLU A 3 -0.62 -9.96 -15.93
C GLU A 3 -1.32 -10.22 -17.27
N ASP A 4 -2.64 -10.03 -17.32
CA ASP A 4 -3.46 -10.18 -18.50
C ASP A 4 -3.08 -9.18 -19.62
N TRP A 5 -2.59 -8.00 -19.24
CA TRP A 5 -2.06 -7.01 -20.18
C TRP A 5 -0.62 -7.30 -20.65
N GLY A 6 0.01 -8.35 -20.16
CA GLY A 6 1.38 -8.72 -20.50
C GLY A 6 2.45 -7.85 -19.82
N LEU A 7 2.11 -7.17 -18.73
CA LEU A 7 3.00 -6.26 -17.98
C LEU A 7 3.62 -6.99 -16.78
N SER A 8 4.47 -7.95 -17.06
CA SER A 8 5.01 -8.89 -16.08
C SER A 8 5.73 -8.22 -14.91
N LYS A 9 6.51 -7.15 -15.18
CA LYS A 9 7.29 -6.47 -14.14
C LYS A 9 6.41 -5.72 -13.13
N ILE A 10 5.36 -5.05 -13.60
CA ILE A 10 4.38 -4.43 -12.70
C ILE A 10 3.63 -5.50 -11.93
N PHE A 11 3.20 -6.56 -12.61
CA PHE A 11 2.49 -7.66 -11.96
C PHE A 11 3.30 -8.27 -10.82
N GLU A 12 4.56 -8.62 -11.06
CA GLU A 12 5.44 -9.19 -10.03
C GLU A 12 5.61 -8.25 -8.83
N ARG A 13 5.75 -6.96 -9.08
CA ARG A 13 5.87 -5.96 -8.01
C ARG A 13 4.58 -5.86 -7.18
N ILE A 14 3.43 -5.73 -7.82
CA ILE A 14 2.13 -5.62 -7.14
C ILE A 14 1.76 -6.91 -6.41
N ASP A 15 2.09 -8.07 -6.97
CA ASP A 15 1.89 -9.36 -6.30
C ASP A 15 2.73 -9.47 -5.01
N HIS A 16 3.97 -9.00 -5.06
CA HIS A 16 4.83 -8.92 -3.88
C HIS A 16 4.24 -7.99 -2.80
N GLU A 17 3.81 -6.79 -3.18
CA GLU A 17 3.16 -5.85 -2.25
C GLU A 17 1.87 -6.42 -1.65
N MET A 18 1.06 -7.14 -2.44
CA MET A 18 -0.15 -7.81 -1.92
C MET A 18 0.19 -8.81 -0.80
N GLN A 19 1.30 -9.55 -0.94
CA GLN A 19 1.75 -10.48 0.09
C GLN A 19 2.23 -9.76 1.36
N GLU A 20 2.93 -8.64 1.21
CA GLU A 20 3.35 -7.79 2.34
C GLU A 20 2.15 -7.19 3.06
N GLU A 21 1.17 -6.67 2.33
CA GLU A 21 -0.07 -6.12 2.91
C GLU A 21 -0.88 -7.17 3.68
N ALA A 22 -0.90 -8.41 3.21
CA ALA A 22 -1.52 -9.51 3.97
C ALA A 22 -0.80 -9.76 5.30
N GLN A 23 0.52 -9.65 5.34
CA GLN A 23 1.31 -9.77 6.58
C GLN A 23 1.07 -8.57 7.51
N HIS A 24 0.97 -7.35 6.97
CA HIS A 24 0.62 -6.16 7.73
C HIS A 24 -0.76 -6.30 8.40
N ALA A 25 -1.75 -6.76 7.65
CA ALA A 25 -3.10 -7.01 8.19
C ALA A 25 -3.09 -8.08 9.29
N ASP A 26 -2.39 -9.20 9.08
CA ASP A 26 -2.27 -10.28 10.08
C ASP A 26 -1.64 -9.75 11.38
N ALA A 27 -0.59 -8.95 11.30
CA ALA A 27 0.07 -8.39 12.46
C ALA A 27 -0.87 -7.46 13.27
N ILE A 28 -1.65 -6.63 12.61
CA ILE A 28 -2.65 -5.76 13.27
C ILE A 28 -3.76 -6.60 13.91
N ILE A 29 -4.30 -7.59 13.19
CA ILE A 29 -5.34 -8.49 13.71
C ILE A 29 -4.87 -9.19 14.98
N ARG A 30 -3.67 -9.77 14.96
CA ARG A 30 -3.07 -10.43 16.13
C ARG A 30 -2.90 -9.48 17.31
N ARG A 31 -2.47 -8.24 17.04
CA ARG A 31 -2.31 -7.22 18.09
C ARG A 31 -3.64 -6.82 18.72
N VAL A 32 -4.69 -6.61 17.90
CA VAL A 32 -6.05 -6.34 18.39
C VAL A 32 -6.56 -7.46 19.29
N LEU A 33 -6.39 -8.72 18.86
CA LEU A 33 -6.79 -9.90 19.64
C LEU A 33 -5.99 -10.02 20.95
N PHE A 34 -4.69 -9.77 20.92
CA PHE A 34 -3.84 -9.76 22.11
C PHE A 34 -4.32 -8.72 23.14
N LEU A 35 -4.81 -7.57 22.68
CA LEU A 35 -5.37 -6.51 23.51
C LEU A 35 -6.85 -6.75 23.89
N GLU A 36 -7.37 -7.95 23.63
CA GLU A 36 -8.76 -8.37 23.90
C GLU A 36 -9.81 -7.57 23.12
N GLY A 37 -9.41 -6.97 21.99
CA GLY A 37 -10.31 -6.29 21.07
C GLY A 37 -10.89 -7.26 20.02
N THR A 38 -11.85 -6.75 19.23
CA THR A 38 -12.44 -7.46 18.09
C THR A 38 -12.05 -6.74 16.80
N PRO A 39 -11.30 -7.39 15.87
CA PRO A 39 -10.92 -6.75 14.61
C PRO A 39 -12.17 -6.50 13.75
N ASN A 40 -12.21 -5.34 13.11
CA ASN A 40 -13.19 -5.05 12.07
C ASN A 40 -12.72 -5.69 10.76
N MET A 41 -13.47 -6.68 10.27
CA MET A 41 -13.16 -7.42 9.04
C MET A 41 -14.00 -6.96 7.84
N GLN A 42 -14.67 -5.82 7.93
CA GLN A 42 -15.40 -5.26 6.80
C GLN A 42 -14.42 -4.75 5.73
N ARG A 43 -14.78 -5.01 4.47
CA ARG A 43 -14.02 -4.46 3.34
C ARG A 43 -14.44 -3.01 3.09
N ASP A 44 -13.45 -2.17 2.83
CA ASP A 44 -13.69 -0.86 2.27
C ASP A 44 -14.08 -0.96 0.78
N ASP A 45 -14.70 0.08 0.25
CA ASP A 45 -14.96 0.19 -1.18
C ASP A 45 -13.64 0.23 -1.96
N ILE A 46 -13.60 -0.51 -3.07
CA ILE A 46 -12.41 -0.60 -3.90
C ILE A 46 -12.58 0.31 -5.12
N ASN A 47 -11.63 1.22 -5.30
CA ASN A 47 -11.50 2.01 -6.52
C ASN A 47 -10.47 1.36 -7.44
N VAL A 48 -10.94 0.71 -8.51
CA VAL A 48 -10.10 0.03 -9.49
C VAL A 48 -9.98 0.88 -10.74
N GLY A 49 -8.75 1.12 -11.20
CA GLY A 49 -8.52 1.77 -12.47
C GLY A 49 -8.87 0.86 -13.67
N THR A 50 -8.90 1.45 -14.86
CA THR A 50 -9.27 0.78 -16.12
C THR A 50 -8.10 0.68 -17.11
N ASP A 51 -7.02 1.39 -16.86
CA ASP A 51 -5.78 1.38 -17.63
C ASP A 51 -4.57 1.52 -16.68
N VAL A 52 -3.36 1.41 -17.22
CA VAL A 52 -2.13 1.44 -16.42
C VAL A 52 -2.03 2.69 -15.55
N VAL A 53 -2.28 3.86 -16.13
CA VAL A 53 -2.13 5.14 -15.40
C VAL A 53 -3.18 5.28 -14.31
N SER A 54 -4.44 4.97 -14.62
CA SER A 54 -5.52 5.06 -13.62
C SER A 54 -5.38 4.03 -12.49
N CYS A 55 -4.87 2.83 -12.78
CA CYS A 55 -4.56 1.84 -11.76
C CYS A 55 -3.45 2.34 -10.82
N LEU A 56 -2.32 2.81 -11.36
CA LEU A 56 -1.22 3.34 -10.55
C LEU A 56 -1.65 4.56 -9.71
N LYS A 57 -2.49 5.43 -10.25
CA LYS A 57 -3.03 6.59 -9.52
C LYS A 57 -4.01 6.18 -8.41
N ALA A 58 -4.84 5.18 -8.65
CA ALA A 58 -5.76 4.65 -7.64
C ALA A 58 -4.99 4.01 -6.48
N ASP A 59 -3.96 3.22 -6.78
CA ASP A 59 -3.10 2.62 -5.78
C ASP A 59 -2.36 3.70 -4.96
N LEU A 60 -1.80 4.70 -5.62
CA LEU A 60 -1.12 5.81 -4.94
C LEU A 60 -2.04 6.60 -4.00
N ALA A 61 -3.27 6.86 -4.44
CA ALA A 61 -4.26 7.54 -3.59
C ALA A 61 -4.59 6.71 -2.34
N LEU A 62 -4.69 5.39 -2.48
CA LEU A 62 -4.92 4.48 -1.36
C LEU A 62 -3.72 4.47 -0.40
N GLU A 63 -2.49 4.44 -0.91
CA GLU A 63 -1.27 4.48 -0.09
C GLU A 63 -1.20 5.78 0.75
N TYR A 64 -1.54 6.91 0.17
CA TYR A 64 -1.62 8.18 0.92
C TYR A 64 -2.67 8.12 2.03
N GLU A 65 -3.84 7.54 1.77
CA GLU A 65 -4.88 7.37 2.77
C GLU A 65 -4.45 6.42 3.91
N VAL A 66 -3.82 5.31 3.58
CA VAL A 66 -3.28 4.34 4.55
C VAL A 66 -2.22 4.99 5.43
N ARG A 67 -1.29 5.75 4.82
CA ARG A 67 -0.27 6.48 5.56
C ARG A 67 -0.88 7.44 6.59
N GLU A 68 -1.90 8.20 6.21
CA GLU A 68 -2.60 9.11 7.13
C GLU A 68 -3.29 8.37 8.29
N LYS A 69 -3.92 7.24 8.00
CA LYS A 69 -4.55 6.39 9.02
C LYS A 69 -3.51 5.82 9.99
N LEU A 70 -2.37 5.35 9.47
CA LEU A 70 -1.26 4.83 10.30
C LEU A 70 -0.67 5.93 11.18
N ALA A 71 -0.44 7.14 10.65
CA ALA A 71 0.08 8.27 11.42
C ALA A 71 -0.84 8.65 12.59
N LYS A 72 -2.16 8.67 12.36
CA LYS A 72 -3.15 8.90 13.42
C LYS A 72 -3.12 7.78 14.47
N GLY A 73 -2.96 6.53 14.03
CA GLY A 73 -2.83 5.39 14.93
C GLY A 73 -1.57 5.45 15.79
N VAL A 74 -0.43 5.81 15.20
CA VAL A 74 0.84 6.03 15.94
C VAL A 74 0.67 7.08 17.02
N LYS A 75 0.09 8.22 16.65
CA LYS A 75 -0.16 9.31 17.63
C LYS A 75 -1.07 8.86 18.77
N LEU A 76 -2.15 8.16 18.45
CA LEU A 76 -3.07 7.64 19.48
C LEU A 76 -2.35 6.67 20.42
N CYS A 77 -1.53 5.79 19.90
CA CYS A 77 -0.76 4.84 20.69
C CYS A 77 0.22 5.56 21.64
N GLU A 78 0.90 6.60 21.18
CA GLU A 78 1.77 7.43 22.03
C GLU A 78 0.98 8.11 23.15
N ASP A 79 -0.15 8.74 22.83
CA ASP A 79 -1.01 9.41 23.80
C ASP A 79 -1.55 8.44 24.88
N LYS A 80 -1.71 7.16 24.56
CA LYS A 80 -2.15 6.09 25.46
C LYS A 80 -1.01 5.31 26.13
N GLY A 81 0.23 5.58 25.77
CA GLY A 81 1.39 4.83 26.27
C GLY A 81 1.51 3.40 25.75
N ASP A 82 0.85 3.06 24.64
CA ASP A 82 0.96 1.77 23.95
C ASP A 82 2.09 1.80 22.93
N TYR A 83 3.31 1.71 23.41
CA TYR A 83 4.52 1.83 22.58
C TYR A 83 4.75 0.62 21.69
N ILE A 84 4.25 -0.55 22.05
CA ILE A 84 4.39 -1.76 21.23
C ILE A 84 3.49 -1.68 20.00
N THR A 85 2.23 -1.28 20.14
CA THR A 85 1.35 -1.05 18.98
C THR A 85 1.86 0.12 18.13
N ARG A 86 2.37 1.20 18.79
CA ARG A 86 3.02 2.30 18.08
C ARG A 86 4.13 1.80 17.16
N ASP A 87 5.03 0.96 17.65
CA ASP A 87 6.17 0.48 16.87
C ASP A 87 5.73 -0.40 15.70
N LEU A 88 4.70 -1.24 15.89
CA LEU A 88 4.09 -2.02 14.82
C LEU A 88 3.54 -1.12 13.71
N LEU A 89 2.74 -0.12 14.07
CA LEU A 89 2.15 0.81 13.10
C LEU A 89 3.20 1.70 12.43
N ARG A 90 4.23 2.13 13.17
CA ARG A 90 5.34 2.93 12.63
C ARG A 90 6.11 2.15 11.58
N GLN A 91 6.36 0.87 11.79
CA GLN A 91 7.04 0.03 10.80
C GLN A 91 6.22 -0.08 9.51
N GLN A 92 4.91 -0.31 9.61
CA GLN A 92 4.03 -0.35 8.46
C GLN A 92 3.95 1.01 7.74
N MET A 93 3.98 2.11 8.49
CA MET A 93 4.02 3.46 7.91
C MET A 93 5.32 3.70 7.13
N SER A 94 6.45 3.21 7.62
CA SER A 94 7.73 3.26 6.92
C SER A 94 7.68 2.49 5.61
N ASP A 95 7.16 1.27 5.62
CA ASP A 95 7.01 0.43 4.43
C ASP A 95 6.10 1.11 3.38
N THR A 96 4.98 1.68 3.83
CA THR A 96 4.05 2.43 2.97
C THR A 96 4.71 3.67 2.36
N GLU A 97 5.40 4.48 3.15
CA GLU A 97 5.95 5.77 2.73
C GLU A 97 7.24 5.62 1.92
N GLU A 98 8.18 4.79 2.36
CA GLU A 98 9.52 4.68 1.79
C GLU A 98 9.61 3.67 0.65
N ASP A 99 8.72 2.70 0.59
CA ASP A 99 8.70 1.68 -0.46
C ASP A 99 7.48 1.83 -1.40
N HIS A 100 6.27 1.53 -0.95
CA HIS A 100 5.08 1.48 -1.82
C HIS A 100 4.77 2.83 -2.48
N THR A 101 4.58 3.88 -1.69
CA THR A 101 4.29 5.22 -2.19
C THR A 101 5.39 5.74 -3.09
N TYR A 102 6.64 5.63 -2.64
CA TYR A 102 7.81 6.10 -3.42
C TYR A 102 7.93 5.38 -4.76
N TRP A 103 7.68 4.06 -4.80
CA TRP A 103 7.71 3.31 -6.05
C TRP A 103 6.61 3.77 -7.01
N LEU A 104 5.36 3.93 -6.54
CA LEU A 104 4.23 4.40 -7.36
C LEU A 104 4.46 5.81 -7.92
N GLU A 105 4.93 6.74 -7.11
CA GLU A 105 5.30 8.09 -7.55
C GLU A 105 6.37 8.05 -8.64
N LYS A 106 7.35 7.17 -8.48
CA LYS A 106 8.43 6.98 -9.46
C LYS A 106 7.92 6.41 -10.79
N GLN A 107 6.96 5.47 -10.75
CA GLN A 107 6.35 4.94 -11.98
C GLN A 107 5.59 6.04 -12.74
N LEU A 108 4.77 6.81 -12.05
CA LEU A 108 4.02 7.92 -12.68
C LEU A 108 4.95 8.98 -13.26
N ARG A 109 6.02 9.33 -12.56
CA ARG A 109 7.05 10.26 -13.06
C ARG A 109 7.76 9.70 -14.28
N LEU A 110 8.06 8.39 -14.31
CA LEU A 110 8.71 7.76 -15.46
C LEU A 110 7.80 7.80 -16.70
N ILE A 111 6.51 7.59 -16.53
CA ILE A 111 5.52 7.73 -17.62
C ILE A 111 5.56 9.14 -18.21
N GLU A 112 5.64 10.18 -17.37
CA GLU A 112 5.75 11.57 -17.84
C GLU A 112 7.05 11.83 -18.60
N LEU A 113 8.14 11.22 -18.17
CA LEU A 113 9.47 11.43 -18.77
C LEU A 113 9.64 10.75 -20.13
N ILE A 114 9.17 9.51 -20.28
CA ILE A 114 9.45 8.70 -21.48
C ILE A 114 8.21 8.43 -22.34
N GLY A 115 7.04 8.84 -21.86
CA GLY A 115 5.75 8.56 -22.49
C GLY A 115 5.21 7.17 -22.20
N LEU A 116 3.89 7.04 -22.20
CA LEU A 116 3.20 5.79 -21.85
C LEU A 116 3.58 4.60 -22.72
N PRO A 117 3.69 4.69 -24.08
CA PRO A 117 4.09 3.55 -24.91
C PRO A 117 5.47 2.99 -24.54
N ASN A 118 6.44 3.84 -24.30
CA ASN A 118 7.79 3.41 -23.90
C ASN A 118 7.79 2.79 -22.49
N TYR A 119 7.01 3.37 -21.59
CA TYR A 119 6.84 2.82 -20.25
C TYR A 119 6.24 1.41 -20.30
N ILE A 120 5.12 1.24 -21.02
CA ILE A 120 4.47 -0.07 -21.20
C ILE A 120 5.46 -1.09 -21.75
N GLN A 121 6.21 -0.75 -22.78
CA GLN A 121 7.23 -1.64 -23.35
C GLN A 121 8.30 -2.02 -22.32
N SER A 122 8.71 -1.11 -21.46
CA SER A 122 9.70 -1.38 -20.41
C SER A 122 9.21 -2.34 -19.32
N GLN A 123 7.90 -2.50 -19.20
CA GLN A 123 7.26 -3.33 -18.18
C GLN A 123 6.86 -4.74 -18.67
N MET A 124 7.00 -4.98 -19.93
CA MET A 124 6.71 -6.29 -20.55
C MET A 124 7.69 -7.39 -20.14
#